data_b35258f1058a5cc126fa6f838c0f8751
#
_entry.id   b35258f1058a5cc126fa6f838c0f8751
#
_cell.length_a   1.000
_cell.length_b   1.000
_cell.length_c   1.000
_cell.angle_alpha   90.00
_cell.angle_beta   90.00
_cell.angle_gamma   90.00
#
_symmetry.space_group_name_H-M   'P 1'
#
loop_
_entity.id
_entity.type
_entity.pdbx_description
1 polymer ?
#
loop_
_entity_poly.entity_id
_entity_poly.type
_entity_poly.pdbx_seq_one_letter_code
_entity_poly.pdbx_strand_id
1 'polypeptide(L)'
;MKSPTLLALTCSASLAVALFTGCSTSKSVGTGASFKGPIGLQLYSLRGDFAKDVPGTMAKVKDFGIKYVELAGTYNMPPEQFLALLESNQLKAISGHFNFDMYRTNAHAVAHQAEALGLKYAGCAWIPHTGDFDEKEARAAAEVFNNAGKILAEHGIKFFYHTHGYEFQPHGNGTLFDLIMAETDPRLVSYEMDIFWIVHPNQDPVKLLEKYDRRFELMHVKDMKQGTPRNLTGKSDVNNDVQLGTGVMEWPGILAAAKKAGVKWYFIEDEADAAAQHIPGSLKFLEGVKF
;
A
#
# COMPACT_ATOMS: atom_id res chain seq x y z
N MET A 1 19.42 -20.42 90.23
CA MET A 1 18.18 -19.78 89.81
C MET A 1 18.41 -19.35 88.38
N LYS A 2 17.91 -20.06 87.41
CA LYS A 2 18.10 -19.83 85.98
C LYS A 2 16.80 -19.30 85.37
N SER A 3 16.89 -18.11 84.80
CA SER A 3 15.80 -17.43 84.09
C SER A 3 15.63 -18.00 82.69
N PRO A 4 14.42 -18.23 82.16
CA PRO A 4 14.24 -18.66 80.80
C PRO A 4 14.05 -17.48 79.86
N THR A 5 14.79 -17.47 78.76
CA THR A 5 14.72 -16.52 77.66
C THR A 5 13.55 -16.89 76.75
N LEU A 6 12.65 -15.94 76.56
CA LEU A 6 11.52 -16.05 75.61
C LEU A 6 11.96 -15.75 74.20
N LEU A 7 11.83 -16.70 73.28
CA LEU A 7 12.14 -16.54 71.87
C LEU A 7 10.84 -16.06 71.14
N ALA A 8 10.83 -14.81 70.66
CA ALA A 8 9.74 -14.30 69.86
C ALA A 8 9.91 -14.66 68.38
N LEU A 9 8.99 -15.42 67.87
CA LEU A 9 8.91 -15.78 66.43
C LEU A 9 8.12 -14.69 65.68
N THR A 10 8.80 -13.88 64.91
CA THR A 10 8.15 -12.94 63.97
C THR A 10 7.84 -13.64 62.64
N CYS A 11 6.57 -13.86 62.39
CA CYS A 11 6.07 -14.34 61.08
C CYS A 11 5.99 -13.12 60.13
N SER A 12 6.91 -12.99 59.18
CA SER A 12 6.82 -12.02 58.10
C SER A 12 5.95 -12.58 56.96
N ALA A 13 4.73 -12.11 56.82
CA ALA A 13 3.87 -12.41 55.68
C ALA A 13 4.32 -11.57 54.44
N SER A 14 4.96 -12.22 53.49
CA SER A 14 5.30 -11.59 52.23
C SER A 14 4.08 -11.57 51.31
N LEU A 15 3.51 -10.37 51.13
CA LEU A 15 2.42 -10.13 50.19
C LEU A 15 3.00 -10.07 48.76
N ALA A 16 2.86 -11.16 47.98
CA ALA A 16 3.22 -11.18 46.57
C ALA A 16 2.15 -10.44 45.77
N VAL A 17 2.45 -9.20 45.39
CA VAL A 17 1.61 -8.46 44.41
C VAL A 17 1.93 -8.98 43.03
N ALA A 18 1.06 -9.84 42.49
CA ALA A 18 1.10 -10.26 41.10
C ALA A 18 0.70 -9.07 40.21
N LEU A 19 1.69 -8.39 39.62
CA LEU A 19 1.50 -7.41 38.55
C LEU A 19 1.06 -8.19 37.30
N PHE A 20 -0.24 -8.28 37.08
CA PHE A 20 -0.78 -8.66 35.77
C PHE A 20 -0.48 -7.51 34.81
N THR A 21 0.66 -7.56 34.12
CA THR A 21 0.89 -6.78 32.92
C THR A 21 0.00 -7.38 31.84
N GLY A 22 -1.25 -6.93 31.79
CA GLY A 22 -2.12 -7.17 30.68
C GLY A 22 -1.47 -6.54 29.43
N CYS A 23 -0.90 -7.37 28.57
CA CYS A 23 -0.46 -6.99 27.24
C CYS A 23 -1.73 -6.63 26.45
N SER A 24 -2.20 -5.40 26.62
CA SER A 24 -3.22 -4.83 25.75
C SER A 24 -2.57 -4.72 24.36
N THR A 25 -2.81 -5.71 23.53
CA THR A 25 -2.53 -5.58 22.09
C THR A 25 -3.45 -4.47 21.58
N SER A 26 -2.94 -3.24 21.56
CA SER A 26 -3.65 -2.13 20.93
C SER A 26 -3.97 -2.57 19.51
N LYS A 27 -5.25 -2.69 19.21
CA LYS A 27 -5.74 -3.00 17.86
C LYS A 27 -5.17 -1.92 16.94
N SER A 28 -4.44 -2.33 15.88
CA SER A 28 -3.95 -1.34 14.93
C SER A 28 -5.14 -0.74 14.16
N VAL A 29 -5.10 0.56 13.92
CA VAL A 29 -6.14 1.28 13.18
C VAL A 29 -6.39 0.61 11.82
N GLY A 30 -7.62 0.62 11.34
CA GLY A 30 -8.00 0.04 10.06
C GLY A 30 -7.97 -1.49 10.02
N THR A 31 -7.87 -2.19 11.18
CA THR A 31 -7.90 -3.66 11.24
C THR A 31 -9.04 -4.17 12.12
N GLY A 32 -9.65 -5.27 11.70
CA GLY A 32 -10.84 -5.83 12.31
C GLY A 32 -10.81 -7.33 12.51
N ALA A 33 -11.99 -7.91 12.73
CA ALA A 33 -12.13 -9.36 12.92
C ALA A 33 -11.79 -10.14 11.65
N SER A 34 -12.17 -9.66 10.47
CA SER A 34 -11.89 -10.29 9.17
C SER A 34 -10.65 -9.70 8.52
N PHE A 35 -10.58 -8.38 8.36
CA PHE A 35 -9.43 -7.70 7.75
C PHE A 35 -8.31 -7.50 8.79
N LYS A 36 -7.18 -8.16 8.58
CA LYS A 36 -6.02 -8.11 9.48
C LYS A 36 -4.95 -7.12 9.04
N GLY A 37 -5.08 -6.53 7.85
CA GLY A 37 -4.04 -5.70 7.26
C GLY A 37 -2.81 -6.51 6.84
N PRO A 38 -1.61 -5.91 6.86
CA PRO A 38 -1.33 -4.52 7.30
C PRO A 38 -1.92 -3.48 6.36
N ILE A 39 -2.36 -2.35 6.94
CA ILE A 39 -2.91 -1.21 6.18
C ILE A 39 -1.98 0.00 6.29
N GLY A 40 -1.80 0.70 5.19
CA GLY A 40 -1.08 1.96 5.08
C GLY A 40 -1.87 3.00 4.30
N LEU A 41 -1.23 4.11 4.02
CA LEU A 41 -1.74 5.21 3.19
C LEU A 41 -0.79 5.46 2.03
N GLN A 42 -1.31 5.53 0.80
CA GLN A 42 -0.59 6.13 -0.32
C GLN A 42 -0.60 7.66 -0.14
N LEU A 43 0.60 8.26 -0.01
CA LEU A 43 0.72 9.67 0.33
C LEU A 43 0.23 10.62 -0.77
N TYR A 44 0.05 10.13 -2.00
CA TYR A 44 -0.55 10.91 -3.08
C TYR A 44 -1.97 11.36 -2.75
N SER A 45 -2.67 10.65 -1.89
CA SER A 45 -3.99 11.03 -1.37
C SER A 45 -3.99 12.44 -0.74
N LEU A 46 -2.87 12.85 -0.18
CA LEU A 46 -2.72 14.17 0.46
C LEU A 46 -1.79 15.12 -0.31
N ARG A 47 -1.61 14.89 -1.63
CA ARG A 47 -0.68 15.67 -2.48
C ARG A 47 -0.88 17.18 -2.39
N GLY A 48 -2.14 17.62 -2.27
CA GLY A 48 -2.47 19.03 -2.13
C GLY A 48 -2.03 19.65 -0.80
N ASP A 49 -2.02 18.85 0.28
CA ASP A 49 -1.52 19.26 1.59
C ASP A 49 0.01 19.21 1.62
N PHE A 50 0.61 18.15 1.09
CA PHE A 50 2.07 18.03 0.96
C PHE A 50 2.70 19.15 0.14
N ALA A 51 2.03 19.64 -0.89
CA ALA A 51 2.50 20.77 -1.68
C ALA A 51 2.60 22.07 -0.87
N LYS A 52 1.89 22.17 0.27
CA LYS A 52 1.84 23.36 1.12
C LYS A 52 2.74 23.22 2.34
N ASP A 53 2.69 22.07 3.00
CA ASP A 53 3.37 21.80 4.27
C ASP A 53 3.68 20.31 4.43
N VAL A 54 4.92 19.91 4.12
CA VAL A 54 5.35 18.51 4.23
C VAL A 54 5.37 18.04 5.70
N PRO A 55 6.00 18.75 6.66
CA PRO A 55 6.00 18.31 8.07
C PRO A 55 4.61 18.24 8.70
N GLY A 56 3.77 19.24 8.49
CA GLY A 56 2.41 19.26 9.01
C GLY A 56 1.53 18.18 8.43
N THR A 57 1.71 17.85 7.14
CA THR A 57 0.99 16.74 6.50
C THR A 57 1.43 15.38 7.03
N MET A 58 2.74 15.20 7.31
CA MET A 58 3.23 13.98 7.98
C MET A 58 2.63 13.80 9.38
N ALA A 59 2.53 14.91 10.15
CA ALA A 59 1.85 14.88 11.44
C ALA A 59 0.37 14.48 11.31
N LYS A 60 -0.34 15.02 10.29
CA LYS A 60 -1.72 14.65 9.98
C LYS A 60 -1.84 13.14 9.66
N VAL A 61 -0.93 12.55 8.89
CA VAL A 61 -0.92 11.10 8.61
C VAL A 61 -0.78 10.29 9.90
N LYS A 62 0.12 10.71 10.79
CA LYS A 62 0.28 10.11 12.14
C LYS A 62 -1.01 10.22 12.95
N ASP A 63 -1.71 11.36 12.92
CA ASP A 63 -2.93 11.61 13.68
C ASP A 63 -4.10 10.72 13.23
N PHE A 64 -4.10 10.22 11.97
CA PHE A 64 -5.01 9.17 11.55
C PHE A 64 -4.73 7.81 12.23
N GLY A 65 -3.62 7.67 12.97
CA GLY A 65 -3.20 6.42 13.60
C GLY A 65 -2.50 5.45 12.64
N ILE A 66 -2.22 5.87 11.42
CA ILE A 66 -1.52 5.10 10.39
C ILE A 66 -0.04 4.96 10.78
N LYS A 67 0.54 3.77 10.51
CA LYS A 67 1.95 3.47 10.77
C LYS A 67 2.75 3.23 9.50
N TYR A 68 2.09 2.80 8.44
CA TYR A 68 2.73 2.42 7.18
C TYR A 68 2.29 3.35 6.07
N VAL A 69 3.23 3.71 5.20
CA VAL A 69 2.95 4.58 4.07
C VAL A 69 3.57 4.03 2.79
N GLU A 70 2.95 4.37 1.68
CA GLU A 70 3.52 4.29 0.37
C GLU A 70 3.84 5.69 -0.12
N LEU A 71 5.06 5.87 -0.66
CA LEU A 71 5.60 7.16 -1.04
C LEU A 71 5.20 7.54 -2.47
N ALA A 72 4.75 8.77 -2.64
CA ALA A 72 4.53 9.43 -3.95
C ALA A 72 5.68 10.39 -4.32
N GLY A 73 6.87 10.13 -3.78
CA GLY A 73 8.06 10.98 -3.91
C GLY A 73 8.52 11.51 -2.55
N THR A 74 9.57 12.35 -2.58
CA THR A 74 10.17 12.94 -1.38
C THR A 74 9.94 14.45 -1.24
N TYR A 75 9.11 15.02 -2.11
CA TYR A 75 8.75 16.46 -2.12
C TYR A 75 10.00 17.36 -2.15
N ASN A 76 10.97 17.02 -3.00
CA ASN A 76 12.27 17.68 -3.16
C ASN A 76 13.20 17.63 -1.93
N MET A 77 12.90 16.80 -0.94
CA MET A 77 13.81 16.55 0.19
C MET A 77 14.81 15.45 -0.17
N PRO A 78 16.07 15.55 0.29
CA PRO A 78 17.00 14.45 0.22
C PRO A 78 16.43 13.20 0.93
N PRO A 79 16.66 11.96 0.43
CA PRO A 79 16.08 10.74 0.98
C PRO A 79 16.30 10.57 2.48
N GLU A 80 17.49 10.88 2.98
CA GLU A 80 17.84 10.74 4.40
C GLU A 80 17.04 11.72 5.28
N GLN A 81 16.82 12.94 4.79
CA GLN A 81 16.01 13.94 5.52
C GLN A 81 14.54 13.54 5.53
N PHE A 82 14.05 13.01 4.41
CA PHE A 82 12.68 12.54 4.32
C PHE A 82 12.45 11.30 5.20
N LEU A 83 13.40 10.36 5.24
CA LEU A 83 13.37 9.22 6.17
C LEU A 83 13.34 9.68 7.62
N ALA A 84 14.20 10.62 8.01
CA ALA A 84 14.19 11.17 9.38
C ALA A 84 12.84 11.84 9.74
N LEU A 85 12.20 12.50 8.76
CA LEU A 85 10.87 13.07 8.97
C LEU A 85 9.79 11.99 9.17
N LEU A 86 9.84 10.91 8.39
CA LEU A 86 8.95 9.75 8.59
C LEU A 86 9.14 9.15 9.99
N GLU A 87 10.37 8.89 10.39
CA GLU A 87 10.71 8.31 11.70
C GLU A 87 10.28 9.18 12.86
N SER A 88 10.46 10.51 12.78
CA SER A 88 10.01 11.46 13.80
C SER A 88 8.48 11.45 13.98
N ASN A 89 7.75 11.09 12.93
CA ASN A 89 6.30 10.89 12.96
C ASN A 89 5.89 9.44 13.22
N GLN A 90 6.84 8.52 13.51
CA GLN A 90 6.59 7.09 13.74
C GLN A 90 5.95 6.41 12.53
N LEU A 91 6.19 6.93 11.33
CA LEU A 91 5.77 6.37 10.06
C LEU A 91 6.87 5.52 9.46
N LYS A 92 6.49 4.45 8.78
CA LYS A 92 7.40 3.56 8.06
C LYS A 92 6.99 3.45 6.61
N ALA A 93 7.84 3.88 5.71
CA ALA A 93 7.67 3.62 4.29
C ALA A 93 7.88 2.13 3.99
N ILE A 94 6.96 1.55 3.24
CA ILE A 94 7.00 0.15 2.79
C ILE A 94 7.33 0.09 1.32
N SER A 95 6.71 0.96 0.54
CA SER A 95 6.78 1.06 -0.91
C SER A 95 6.87 2.51 -1.35
N GLY A 96 7.19 2.72 -2.60
CA GLY A 96 7.16 4.05 -3.21
C GLY A 96 7.17 3.98 -4.73
N HIS A 97 6.53 4.96 -5.34
CA HIS A 97 6.44 5.09 -6.79
C HIS A 97 7.57 5.95 -7.33
N PHE A 98 8.18 5.48 -8.41
CA PHE A 98 9.20 6.17 -9.18
C PHE A 98 8.79 6.25 -10.65
N ASN A 99 9.23 7.27 -11.35
CA ASN A 99 8.87 7.47 -12.75
C ASN A 99 9.44 6.37 -13.65
N PHE A 100 8.68 5.94 -14.64
CA PHE A 100 9.08 4.96 -15.65
C PHE A 100 10.43 5.27 -16.30
N ASP A 101 10.65 6.54 -16.67
CA ASP A 101 11.90 6.96 -17.30
C ASP A 101 13.12 6.81 -16.40
N MET A 102 12.98 6.91 -15.09
CA MET A 102 14.07 6.61 -14.16
C MET A 102 14.46 5.13 -14.22
N TYR A 103 13.51 4.22 -14.26
CA TYR A 103 13.77 2.79 -14.45
C TYR A 103 14.41 2.49 -15.81
N ARG A 104 13.90 3.11 -16.86
CA ARG A 104 14.39 2.91 -18.23
C ARG A 104 15.81 3.42 -18.42
N THR A 105 16.18 4.55 -17.81
CA THR A 105 17.46 5.22 -18.05
C THR A 105 18.51 4.94 -16.97
N ASN A 106 18.11 4.77 -15.72
CA ASN A 106 19.02 4.58 -14.59
C ASN A 106 18.35 3.89 -13.40
N ALA A 107 18.01 2.60 -13.54
CA ALA A 107 17.39 1.81 -12.48
C ALA A 107 18.27 1.67 -11.21
N HIS A 108 19.61 1.77 -11.34
CA HIS A 108 20.51 1.80 -10.19
C HIS A 108 20.29 3.03 -9.29
N ALA A 109 20.03 4.21 -9.89
CA ALA A 109 19.71 5.41 -9.10
C ALA A 109 18.40 5.22 -8.30
N VAL A 110 17.40 4.55 -8.90
CA VAL A 110 16.16 4.20 -8.19
C VAL A 110 16.45 3.23 -7.04
N ALA A 111 17.27 2.20 -7.27
CA ALA A 111 17.64 1.22 -6.24
C ALA A 111 18.33 1.91 -5.04
N HIS A 112 19.31 2.78 -5.29
CA HIS A 112 19.99 3.53 -4.23
C HIS A 112 19.05 4.46 -3.47
N GLN A 113 18.14 5.16 -4.19
CA GLN A 113 17.16 6.02 -3.52
C GLN A 113 16.16 5.22 -2.68
N ALA A 114 15.68 4.10 -3.20
CA ALA A 114 14.76 3.22 -2.49
C ALA A 114 15.43 2.58 -1.24
N GLU A 115 16.70 2.21 -1.34
CA GLU A 115 17.51 1.70 -0.23
C GLU A 115 17.71 2.78 0.85
N ALA A 116 18.07 4.02 0.47
CA ALA A 116 18.21 5.14 1.40
C ALA A 116 16.89 5.49 2.12
N LEU A 117 15.74 5.24 1.50
CA LEU A 117 14.40 5.40 2.10
C LEU A 117 13.93 4.16 2.89
N GLY A 118 14.71 3.08 2.92
CA GLY A 118 14.39 1.84 3.62
C GLY A 118 13.20 1.07 3.05
N LEU A 119 12.93 1.22 1.74
CA LEU A 119 11.79 0.61 1.07
C LEU A 119 11.98 -0.89 0.89
N LYS A 120 10.89 -1.64 0.95
CA LYS A 120 10.82 -3.06 0.58
C LYS A 120 10.40 -3.24 -0.88
N TYR A 121 9.65 -2.29 -1.41
CA TYR A 121 9.11 -2.30 -2.76
C TYR A 121 9.34 -0.94 -3.42
N ALA A 122 9.72 -0.96 -4.69
CA ALA A 122 9.84 0.24 -5.51
C ALA A 122 9.11 0.01 -6.83
N GLY A 123 8.14 0.85 -7.15
CA GLY A 123 7.19 0.61 -8.23
C GLY A 123 7.07 1.74 -9.24
N CYS A 124 6.39 1.40 -10.32
CA CYS A 124 6.02 2.30 -11.39
C CYS A 124 4.49 2.36 -11.48
N ALA A 125 3.91 3.56 -11.41
CA ALA A 125 2.46 3.76 -11.48
C ALA A 125 1.97 4.20 -12.86
N TRP A 126 2.85 4.60 -13.76
CA TRP A 126 2.46 5.10 -15.08
C TRP A 126 3.49 4.73 -16.13
N ILE A 127 3.05 4.09 -17.22
CA ILE A 127 3.85 3.86 -18.42
C ILE A 127 3.56 4.99 -19.38
N PRO A 128 4.55 5.82 -19.78
CA PRO A 128 4.35 6.90 -20.73
C PRO A 128 3.84 6.38 -22.09
N HIS A 129 2.74 6.94 -22.55
CA HIS A 129 2.14 6.62 -23.86
C HIS A 129 1.42 7.84 -24.44
N THR A 130 1.20 7.84 -25.76
CA THR A 130 0.46 8.88 -26.46
C THR A 130 -0.72 8.24 -27.19
N GLY A 131 -1.94 8.69 -26.92
CA GLY A 131 -3.14 8.04 -27.42
C GLY A 131 -3.49 6.81 -26.59
N ASP A 132 -4.08 5.80 -27.24
CA ASP A 132 -4.37 4.53 -26.58
C ASP A 132 -3.08 3.74 -26.36
N PHE A 133 -2.96 3.11 -25.19
CA PHE A 133 -1.84 2.24 -24.86
C PHE A 133 -1.80 1.05 -25.81
N ASP A 134 -0.63 0.72 -26.36
CA ASP A 134 -0.47 -0.27 -27.41
C ASP A 134 0.48 -1.45 -27.06
N GLU A 135 0.56 -2.43 -27.97
CA GLU A 135 1.41 -3.62 -27.80
C GLU A 135 2.89 -3.27 -27.70
N LYS A 136 3.36 -2.29 -28.47
CA LYS A 136 4.77 -1.89 -28.47
C LYS A 136 5.16 -1.29 -27.13
N GLU A 137 4.30 -0.46 -26.57
CA GLU A 137 4.49 0.15 -25.26
C GLU A 137 4.42 -0.91 -24.14
N ALA A 138 3.50 -1.87 -24.24
CA ALA A 138 3.39 -2.98 -23.31
C ALA A 138 4.64 -3.86 -23.26
N ARG A 139 5.20 -4.23 -24.43
CA ARG A 139 6.43 -5.02 -24.51
C ARG A 139 7.64 -4.24 -24.01
N ALA A 140 7.78 -2.98 -24.37
CA ALA A 140 8.85 -2.12 -23.89
C ALA A 140 8.78 -1.95 -22.36
N ALA A 141 7.58 -1.84 -21.80
CA ALA A 141 7.39 -1.79 -20.37
C ALA A 141 7.82 -3.09 -19.68
N ALA A 142 7.45 -4.25 -20.21
CA ALA A 142 7.86 -5.54 -19.65
C ALA A 142 9.39 -5.72 -19.61
N GLU A 143 10.10 -5.27 -20.65
CA GLU A 143 11.58 -5.27 -20.68
C GLU A 143 12.15 -4.37 -19.57
N VAL A 144 11.63 -3.14 -19.43
CA VAL A 144 12.05 -2.19 -18.38
C VAL A 144 11.77 -2.76 -16.99
N PHE A 145 10.62 -3.38 -16.77
CA PHE A 145 10.24 -3.96 -15.49
C PHE A 145 11.12 -5.15 -15.10
N ASN A 146 11.43 -6.04 -16.04
CA ASN A 146 12.35 -7.15 -15.80
C ASN A 146 13.76 -6.67 -15.43
N ASN A 147 14.28 -5.66 -16.16
CA ASN A 147 15.58 -5.08 -15.86
C ASN A 147 15.57 -4.36 -14.50
N ALA A 148 14.56 -3.55 -14.22
CA ALA A 148 14.39 -2.87 -12.94
C ALA A 148 14.29 -3.88 -11.78
N GLY A 149 13.48 -4.93 -11.95
CA GLY A 149 13.32 -5.98 -10.96
C GLY A 149 14.62 -6.71 -10.64
N LYS A 150 15.45 -6.97 -11.65
CA LYS A 150 16.78 -7.57 -11.45
C LYS A 150 17.70 -6.67 -10.63
N ILE A 151 17.80 -5.38 -10.98
CA ILE A 151 18.66 -4.42 -10.29
C ILE A 151 18.18 -4.20 -8.85
N LEU A 152 16.88 -3.99 -8.63
CA LEU A 152 16.30 -3.80 -7.30
C LEU A 152 16.52 -5.03 -6.40
N ALA A 153 16.45 -6.24 -6.96
CA ALA A 153 16.68 -7.47 -6.22
C ALA A 153 18.11 -7.57 -5.64
N GLU A 154 19.13 -6.98 -6.30
CA GLU A 154 20.49 -6.88 -5.78
C GLU A 154 20.59 -6.05 -4.48
N HIS A 155 19.63 -5.14 -4.27
CA HIS A 155 19.47 -4.32 -3.06
C HIS A 155 18.41 -4.89 -2.07
N GLY A 156 17.88 -6.11 -2.34
CA GLY A 156 16.84 -6.71 -1.49
C GLY A 156 15.48 -6.03 -1.59
N ILE A 157 15.27 -5.25 -2.64
CA ILE A 157 14.03 -4.51 -2.93
C ILE A 157 13.29 -5.21 -4.07
N LYS A 158 11.96 -5.29 -3.99
CA LYS A 158 11.15 -5.90 -5.05
C LYS A 158 10.52 -4.85 -5.93
N PHE A 159 10.62 -5.03 -7.26
CA PHE A 159 9.91 -4.19 -8.21
C PHE A 159 8.41 -4.53 -8.21
N PHE A 160 7.57 -3.50 -8.36
CA PHE A 160 6.15 -3.70 -8.68
C PHE A 160 5.65 -2.71 -9.75
N TYR A 161 4.66 -3.17 -10.52
CA TYR A 161 3.88 -2.33 -11.39
C TYR A 161 2.50 -2.08 -10.78
N HIS A 162 2.10 -0.82 -10.65
CA HIS A 162 0.79 -0.40 -10.22
C HIS A 162 -0.14 -0.30 -11.43
N THR A 163 -1.28 -1.03 -11.38
CA THR A 163 -2.26 -1.02 -12.45
C THR A 163 -3.01 0.30 -12.51
N HIS A 164 -3.22 0.83 -13.72
CA HIS A 164 -3.83 2.15 -13.90
C HIS A 164 -4.99 2.18 -14.91
N GLY A 165 -5.38 1.00 -15.44
CA GLY A 165 -6.60 0.82 -16.25
C GLY A 165 -6.41 0.88 -17.76
N TYR A 166 -5.47 1.65 -18.28
CA TYR A 166 -5.23 1.77 -19.71
C TYR A 166 -4.58 0.50 -20.31
N GLU A 167 -3.91 -0.32 -19.52
CA GLU A 167 -3.30 -1.58 -19.93
C GLU A 167 -4.31 -2.70 -20.20
N PHE A 168 -5.60 -2.47 -19.91
CA PHE A 168 -6.67 -3.42 -20.24
C PHE A 168 -7.22 -3.25 -21.65
N GLN A 169 -6.53 -2.53 -22.55
CA GLN A 169 -6.83 -2.52 -23.98
C GLN A 169 -6.86 -3.97 -24.53
N PRO A 170 -7.84 -4.30 -25.39
CA PRO A 170 -7.94 -5.64 -25.97
C PRO A 170 -6.69 -6.04 -26.75
N HIS A 171 -6.19 -7.27 -26.53
CA HIS A 171 -5.06 -7.84 -27.25
C HIS A 171 -5.24 -9.35 -27.38
N GLY A 172 -5.28 -9.85 -28.61
CA GLY A 172 -5.50 -11.28 -28.86
C GLY A 172 -6.78 -11.79 -28.20
N ASN A 173 -6.67 -12.83 -27.39
CA ASN A 173 -7.79 -13.39 -26.62
C ASN A 173 -7.88 -12.79 -25.19
N GLY A 174 -7.14 -11.74 -24.90
CA GLY A 174 -7.08 -11.08 -23.60
C GLY A 174 -6.86 -9.59 -23.72
N THR A 175 -5.94 -9.07 -22.92
CA THR A 175 -5.61 -7.64 -22.81
C THR A 175 -4.10 -7.42 -22.90
N LEU A 176 -3.66 -6.16 -23.05
CA LEU A 176 -2.24 -5.81 -22.95
C LEU A 176 -1.70 -6.04 -21.53
N PHE A 177 -2.54 -5.99 -20.51
CA PHE A 177 -2.15 -6.42 -19.18
C PHE A 177 -1.76 -7.90 -19.13
N ASP A 178 -2.50 -8.76 -19.82
CA ASP A 178 -2.17 -10.19 -19.94
C ASP A 178 -0.82 -10.39 -20.63
N LEU A 179 -0.51 -9.57 -21.65
CA LEU A 179 0.79 -9.57 -22.31
C LEU A 179 1.93 -9.17 -21.35
N ILE A 180 1.77 -8.07 -20.62
CA ILE A 180 2.75 -7.63 -19.62
C ILE A 180 2.98 -8.72 -18.55
N MET A 181 1.90 -9.35 -18.08
CA MET A 181 1.98 -10.45 -17.11
C MET A 181 2.76 -11.65 -17.67
N ALA A 182 2.56 -11.99 -18.94
CA ALA A 182 3.23 -13.11 -19.59
C ALA A 182 4.72 -12.85 -19.86
N GLU A 183 5.10 -11.61 -20.15
CA GLU A 183 6.47 -11.22 -20.51
C GLU A 183 7.33 -10.78 -19.32
N THR A 184 6.75 -10.67 -18.12
CA THR A 184 7.51 -10.33 -16.89
C THR A 184 7.83 -11.55 -16.04
N ASP A 185 9.09 -11.64 -15.56
CA ASP A 185 9.55 -12.72 -14.68
C ASP A 185 8.86 -12.61 -13.30
N PRO A 186 8.08 -13.62 -12.88
CA PRO A 186 7.34 -13.59 -11.61
C PRO A 186 8.25 -13.55 -10.37
N ARG A 187 9.53 -13.88 -10.50
CA ARG A 187 10.51 -13.79 -9.41
C ARG A 187 10.98 -12.36 -9.19
N LEU A 188 10.99 -11.53 -10.25
CA LEU A 188 11.54 -10.18 -10.27
C LEU A 188 10.45 -9.11 -10.18
N VAL A 189 9.30 -9.34 -10.83
CA VAL A 189 8.23 -8.37 -11.00
C VAL A 189 6.99 -8.83 -10.23
N SER A 190 6.56 -8.02 -9.27
CA SER A 190 5.25 -8.12 -8.63
C SER A 190 4.32 -7.02 -9.14
N TYR A 191 3.09 -7.04 -8.66
CA TYR A 191 2.07 -6.06 -9.06
C TYR A 191 1.38 -5.50 -7.84
N GLU A 192 0.92 -4.26 -7.98
CA GLU A 192 -0.02 -3.61 -7.10
C GLU A 192 -1.35 -3.46 -7.83
N MET A 193 -2.39 -4.06 -7.24
CA MET A 193 -3.74 -3.97 -7.80
C MET A 193 -4.43 -2.73 -7.24
N ASP A 194 -4.66 -1.74 -8.06
CA ASP A 194 -5.60 -0.67 -7.71
C ASP A 194 -7.03 -1.06 -8.06
N ILE A 195 -7.89 -1.21 -7.06
CA ILE A 195 -9.26 -1.69 -7.25
C ILE A 195 -10.09 -0.74 -8.10
N PHE A 196 -9.92 0.58 -7.95
CA PHE A 196 -10.58 1.56 -8.81
C PHE A 196 -10.19 1.36 -10.28
N TRP A 197 -8.88 1.28 -10.53
CA TRP A 197 -8.34 1.16 -11.88
C TRP A 197 -8.50 -0.24 -12.51
N ILE A 198 -8.91 -1.24 -11.74
CA ILE A 198 -9.38 -2.52 -12.28
C ILE A 198 -10.85 -2.42 -12.68
N VAL A 199 -11.70 -1.90 -11.78
CA VAL A 199 -13.15 -1.87 -12.01
C VAL A 199 -13.52 -0.79 -13.04
N HIS A 200 -12.80 0.31 -13.10
CA HIS A 200 -13.04 1.42 -14.02
C HIS A 200 -13.03 0.99 -15.52
N PRO A 201 -12.10 0.17 -16.02
CA PRO A 201 -12.13 -0.39 -17.37
C PRO A 201 -13.00 -1.66 -17.50
N ASN A 202 -13.96 -1.89 -16.58
CA ASN A 202 -14.85 -3.05 -16.56
C ASN A 202 -14.15 -4.41 -16.35
N GLN A 203 -13.00 -4.43 -15.66
CA GLN A 203 -12.38 -5.68 -15.24
C GLN A 203 -12.92 -6.13 -13.87
N ASP A 204 -12.78 -7.42 -13.58
CA ASP A 204 -13.22 -8.05 -12.33
C ASP A 204 -11.99 -8.33 -11.45
N PRO A 205 -11.81 -7.64 -10.32
CA PRO A 205 -10.64 -7.82 -9.48
C PRO A 205 -10.54 -9.23 -8.89
N VAL A 206 -11.66 -9.88 -8.59
CA VAL A 206 -11.66 -11.25 -8.04
C VAL A 206 -11.12 -12.22 -9.09
N LYS A 207 -11.60 -12.13 -10.33
CA LYS A 207 -11.12 -12.98 -11.43
C LYS A 207 -9.65 -12.75 -11.75
N LEU A 208 -9.17 -11.50 -11.70
CA LEU A 208 -7.76 -11.20 -11.93
C LEU A 208 -6.86 -11.75 -10.80
N LEU A 209 -7.30 -11.64 -9.54
CA LEU A 209 -6.60 -12.24 -8.39
C LEU A 209 -6.53 -13.77 -8.50
N GLU A 210 -7.61 -14.42 -8.96
CA GLU A 210 -7.63 -15.86 -9.19
C GLU A 210 -6.76 -16.28 -10.37
N LYS A 211 -6.81 -15.52 -11.49
CA LYS A 211 -6.04 -15.79 -12.70
C LYS A 211 -4.53 -15.66 -12.47
N TYR A 212 -4.13 -14.67 -11.69
CA TYR A 212 -2.74 -14.30 -11.46
C TYR A 212 -2.32 -14.47 -10.00
N ASP A 213 -2.65 -15.63 -9.44
CA ASP A 213 -2.31 -15.98 -8.06
C ASP A 213 -0.84 -15.68 -7.73
N ARG A 214 -0.58 -15.07 -6.57
CA ARG A 214 0.75 -14.68 -6.08
C ARG A 214 1.49 -13.59 -6.88
N ARG A 215 0.90 -13.04 -7.95
CA ARG A 215 1.54 -11.93 -8.69
C ARG A 215 1.26 -10.58 -8.06
N PHE A 216 0.10 -10.41 -7.42
CA PHE A 216 -0.26 -9.19 -6.71
C PHE A 216 0.19 -9.27 -5.25
N GLU A 217 1.23 -8.50 -4.90
CA GLU A 217 1.73 -8.43 -3.52
C GLU A 217 1.21 -7.21 -2.76
N LEU A 218 0.81 -6.16 -3.48
CA LEU A 218 0.27 -4.91 -2.95
C LEU A 218 -1.11 -4.64 -3.53
N MET A 219 -1.90 -3.84 -2.82
CA MET A 219 -3.24 -3.44 -3.26
C MET A 219 -3.57 -2.02 -2.79
N HIS A 220 -4.03 -1.18 -3.72
CA HIS A 220 -4.73 0.04 -3.36
C HIS A 220 -6.20 -0.28 -3.11
N VAL A 221 -6.63 -0.04 -1.87
CA VAL A 221 -8.02 -0.08 -1.48
C VAL A 221 -8.61 1.29 -1.75
N LYS A 222 -9.27 1.42 -2.91
CA LYS A 222 -9.77 2.65 -3.52
C LYS A 222 -11.17 2.42 -4.05
N ASP A 223 -12.17 3.14 -3.53
CA ASP A 223 -13.57 2.94 -3.87
C ASP A 223 -14.04 3.95 -4.92
N MET A 224 -15.03 3.58 -5.68
CA MET A 224 -15.50 4.34 -6.82
C MET A 224 -16.96 4.71 -6.67
N LYS A 225 -17.26 5.98 -6.92
CA LYS A 225 -18.60 6.52 -6.91
C LYS A 225 -19.52 5.83 -7.92
N GLN A 226 -20.77 5.61 -7.54
CA GLN A 226 -21.77 5.06 -8.46
C GLN A 226 -22.00 6.01 -9.63
N GLY A 227 -22.09 5.43 -10.84
CA GLY A 227 -22.32 6.20 -12.07
C GLY A 227 -21.06 6.80 -12.70
N THR A 228 -19.87 6.51 -12.15
CA THR A 228 -18.59 6.89 -12.77
C THR A 228 -18.49 6.35 -14.19
N PRO A 229 -18.24 7.20 -15.21
CA PRO A 229 -18.04 6.76 -16.58
C PRO A 229 -16.86 5.79 -16.71
N ARG A 230 -17.04 4.74 -17.48
CA ARG A 230 -16.03 3.70 -17.69
C ARG A 230 -15.22 3.95 -18.96
N ASN A 231 -13.91 3.80 -18.89
CA ASN A 231 -13.04 3.95 -20.07
C ASN A 231 -11.71 3.20 -19.86
N LEU A 232 -10.85 3.21 -20.89
CA LEU A 232 -9.54 2.57 -20.96
C LEU A 232 -8.40 3.60 -21.06
N THR A 233 -8.62 4.83 -20.58
CA THR A 233 -7.63 5.91 -20.72
C THR A 233 -6.70 6.04 -19.51
N GLY A 234 -7.01 5.37 -18.41
CA GLY A 234 -6.33 5.58 -17.14
C GLY A 234 -6.60 6.97 -16.52
N LYS A 235 -7.69 7.62 -16.92
CA LYS A 235 -8.08 8.94 -16.43
C LYS A 235 -9.53 8.96 -15.96
N SER A 236 -9.76 9.63 -14.84
CA SER A 236 -11.07 9.86 -14.24
C SER A 236 -11.07 11.23 -13.56
N ASP A 237 -12.27 11.78 -13.30
CA ASP A 237 -12.40 12.89 -12.37
C ASP A 237 -12.01 12.38 -10.97
N VAL A 238 -11.14 13.10 -10.28
CA VAL A 238 -10.65 12.70 -8.95
C VAL A 238 -11.79 12.59 -7.92
N ASN A 239 -12.88 13.33 -8.09
CA ASN A 239 -14.06 13.27 -7.23
C ASN A 239 -14.99 12.07 -7.56
N ASN A 240 -14.55 11.13 -8.41
CA ASN A 240 -15.10 9.80 -8.52
C ASN A 240 -14.53 8.83 -7.46
N ASP A 241 -13.46 9.20 -6.77
CA ASP A 241 -12.99 8.51 -5.59
C ASP A 241 -13.90 8.86 -4.41
N VAL A 242 -14.24 7.87 -3.60
CA VAL A 242 -15.09 8.06 -2.42
C VAL A 242 -14.59 7.23 -1.25
N GLN A 243 -15.03 7.60 -0.04
CA GLN A 243 -14.73 6.85 1.17
C GLN A 243 -15.03 5.34 0.98
N LEU A 244 -14.15 4.46 1.44
CA LEU A 244 -14.35 3.01 1.35
C LEU A 244 -15.69 2.59 1.94
N GLY A 245 -16.39 1.72 1.21
CA GLY A 245 -17.69 1.19 1.58
C GLY A 245 -18.88 2.11 1.26
N THR A 246 -18.65 3.27 0.63
CA THR A 246 -19.72 4.17 0.18
C THR A 246 -19.90 4.17 -1.34
N GLY A 247 -18.99 3.52 -2.06
CA GLY A 247 -19.00 3.39 -3.51
C GLY A 247 -19.62 2.08 -4.01
N VAL A 248 -19.09 1.58 -5.13
CA VAL A 248 -19.64 0.42 -5.84
C VAL A 248 -18.82 -0.86 -5.67
N MET A 249 -17.73 -0.85 -4.89
CA MET A 249 -16.85 -2.01 -4.75
C MET A 249 -17.43 -3.06 -3.82
N GLU A 250 -17.46 -4.32 -4.28
CA GLU A 250 -17.89 -5.49 -3.49
C GLU A 250 -16.76 -5.96 -2.56
N TRP A 251 -16.42 -5.11 -1.58
CA TRP A 251 -15.25 -5.26 -0.70
C TRP A 251 -15.13 -6.62 -0.03
N PRO A 252 -16.20 -7.26 0.50
CA PRO A 252 -16.07 -8.58 1.13
C PRO A 252 -15.45 -9.62 0.19
N GLY A 253 -15.95 -9.72 -1.03
CA GLY A 253 -15.44 -10.65 -2.04
C GLY A 253 -14.01 -10.31 -2.49
N ILE A 254 -13.73 -9.03 -2.71
CA ILE A 254 -12.40 -8.55 -3.13
C ILE A 254 -11.36 -8.84 -2.06
N LEU A 255 -11.61 -8.50 -0.79
CA LEU A 255 -10.66 -8.72 0.30
C LEU A 255 -10.45 -10.21 0.61
N ALA A 256 -11.49 -11.03 0.48
CA ALA A 256 -11.37 -12.48 0.60
C ALA A 256 -10.47 -13.06 -0.50
N ALA A 257 -10.66 -12.65 -1.75
CA ALA A 257 -9.85 -13.04 -2.90
C ALA A 257 -8.40 -12.56 -2.76
N ALA A 258 -8.19 -11.31 -2.35
CA ALA A 258 -6.86 -10.73 -2.11
C ALA A 258 -6.08 -11.53 -1.05
N LYS A 259 -6.72 -11.88 0.06
CA LYS A 259 -6.13 -12.71 1.11
C LYS A 259 -5.75 -14.10 0.59
N LYS A 260 -6.62 -14.74 -0.20
CA LYS A 260 -6.37 -16.06 -0.82
C LYS A 260 -5.20 -15.98 -1.82
N ALA A 261 -5.16 -14.94 -2.65
CA ALA A 261 -4.09 -14.69 -3.63
C ALA A 261 -2.75 -14.28 -2.99
N GLY A 262 -2.72 -13.99 -1.69
CA GLY A 262 -1.51 -13.69 -0.93
C GLY A 262 -1.04 -12.25 -1.01
N VAL A 263 -1.95 -11.29 -1.21
CA VAL A 263 -1.65 -9.86 -1.06
C VAL A 263 -1.09 -9.60 0.33
N LYS A 264 0.04 -8.90 0.41
CA LYS A 264 0.82 -8.69 1.63
C LYS A 264 0.61 -7.32 2.25
N TRP A 265 0.36 -6.30 1.42
CA TRP A 265 0.21 -4.91 1.84
C TRP A 265 -1.01 -4.28 1.18
N TYR A 266 -1.73 -3.51 1.95
CA TYR A 266 -2.89 -2.75 1.50
C TYR A 266 -2.66 -1.28 1.81
N PHE A 267 -2.94 -0.39 0.86
CA PHE A 267 -2.84 1.06 1.06
C PHE A 267 -4.18 1.71 0.70
N ILE A 268 -4.70 2.54 1.58
CA ILE A 268 -5.77 3.44 1.21
C ILE A 268 -5.20 4.44 0.23
N GLU A 269 -5.84 4.60 -0.91
CA GLU A 269 -5.66 5.73 -1.79
C GLU A 269 -7.01 6.39 -2.06
N ASP A 270 -7.04 7.71 -2.02
CA ASP A 270 -8.20 8.53 -2.32
C ASP A 270 -7.70 9.85 -2.91
N GLU A 271 -8.03 10.10 -4.16
CA GLU A 271 -7.54 11.29 -4.87
C GLU A 271 -8.53 12.45 -4.84
N ALA A 272 -9.73 12.25 -4.25
CA ALA A 272 -10.74 13.30 -4.15
C ALA A 272 -10.22 14.54 -3.39
N ASP A 273 -10.79 15.68 -3.68
CA ASP A 273 -10.55 16.92 -2.92
C ASP A 273 -10.86 16.74 -1.43
N ALA A 274 -11.74 15.79 -1.10
CA ALA A 274 -12.15 15.44 0.26
C ALA A 274 -11.37 14.27 0.88
N ALA A 275 -10.25 13.83 0.29
CA ALA A 275 -9.50 12.64 0.72
C ALA A 275 -9.15 12.65 2.22
N ALA A 276 -8.72 13.80 2.76
CA ALA A 276 -8.39 13.92 4.18
C ALA A 276 -9.60 13.67 5.11
N GLN A 277 -10.82 13.94 4.64
CA GLN A 277 -12.07 13.67 5.37
C GLN A 277 -12.49 12.21 5.21
N HIS A 278 -12.21 11.57 4.08
CA HIS A 278 -12.58 10.19 3.78
C HIS A 278 -11.71 9.16 4.52
N ILE A 279 -10.40 9.42 4.71
CA ILE A 279 -9.44 8.46 5.27
C ILE A 279 -9.90 7.89 6.63
N PRO A 280 -10.33 8.67 7.64
CA PRO A 280 -10.79 8.11 8.91
C PRO A 280 -11.99 7.17 8.77
N GLY A 281 -12.94 7.52 7.89
CA GLY A 281 -14.10 6.68 7.59
C GLY A 281 -13.71 5.40 6.87
N SER A 282 -12.75 5.46 5.96
CA SER A 282 -12.19 4.30 5.24
C SER A 282 -11.50 3.33 6.20
N LEU A 283 -10.72 3.81 7.15
CA LEU A 283 -10.11 3.01 8.21
C LEU A 283 -11.17 2.30 9.06
N LYS A 284 -12.20 3.04 9.47
CA LYS A 284 -13.32 2.49 10.25
C LYS A 284 -14.12 1.43 9.47
N PHE A 285 -14.31 1.64 8.16
CA PHE A 285 -14.94 0.63 7.30
C PHE A 285 -14.14 -0.68 7.32
N LEU A 286 -12.83 -0.63 7.12
CA LEU A 286 -11.96 -1.81 7.14
C LEU A 286 -11.97 -2.53 8.50
N GLU A 287 -12.13 -1.82 9.62
CA GLU A 287 -12.30 -2.42 10.94
C GLU A 287 -13.59 -3.24 11.07
N GLY A 288 -14.64 -2.83 10.38
CA GLY A 288 -15.97 -3.43 10.45
C GLY A 288 -16.28 -4.46 9.36
N VAL A 289 -15.54 -4.45 8.24
CA VAL A 289 -15.82 -5.32 7.09
C VAL A 289 -15.72 -6.80 7.48
N LYS A 290 -16.65 -7.62 6.95
CA LYS A 290 -16.71 -9.07 7.23
C LYS A 290 -16.59 -9.85 5.93
N PHE A 291 -15.70 -10.85 5.89
CA PHE A 291 -15.50 -11.79 4.79
C PHE A 291 -14.81 -13.08 5.26
#